data_55f65834ea1a46540adb1b08ddfc08ce
#
_entry.id   55f65834ea1a46540adb1b08ddfc08ce
#
_cell.length_a   1.000
_cell.length_b   1.000
_cell.length_c   1.000
_cell.angle_alpha   90.00
_cell.angle_beta   90.00
_cell.angle_gamma   90.00
#
_symmetry.space_group_name_H-M   'P 1'
#
loop_
_entity.id
_entity.type
_entity.pdbx_description
1 polymer ?
#
loop_
_entity_poly.entity_id
_entity_poly.type
_entity_poly.pdbx_seq_one_letter_code
_entity_poly.pdbx_strand_id
1 'polypeptide(L)'
;MASISLFAVGRLCYCFAMTSASNTKPVAHGHESETEIAPLAGGAPLAAIGQAMTRMRLLIGRRFIGRMALRRMETGLELSDIDAIGVIKRIGSQQEVTVGTIAEQLRIDPSRGSRIVADLVKQGLLERAASQEDGRRSLVRVTDAGRKVLDEIEAIKRETIREATAGWSAEDVEAFGRLYMRFTEGLEAQFDRFEQDESR
;
A
#
# COMPACT_ATOMS: atom_id res chain seq x y z
N MET A 1 -8.39 -17.65 17.92
CA MET A 1 -7.11 -17.25 17.31
C MET A 1 -7.47 -16.70 15.94
N ALA A 2 -7.61 -15.37 15.85
CA ALA A 2 -8.05 -14.68 14.66
C ALA A 2 -6.83 -14.42 13.76
N SER A 3 -6.81 -15.05 12.58
CA SER A 3 -5.83 -14.80 11.54
C SER A 3 -6.17 -13.43 10.92
N ILE A 4 -5.46 -12.40 11.35
CA ILE A 4 -5.61 -11.05 10.78
C ILE A 4 -5.05 -11.10 9.36
N SER A 5 -5.92 -10.93 8.39
CA SER A 5 -5.59 -10.90 6.97
C SER A 5 -4.70 -9.69 6.68
N LEU A 6 -3.40 -9.92 6.55
CA LEU A 6 -2.38 -8.91 6.18
C LEU A 6 -2.54 -8.42 4.71
N PHE A 7 -3.59 -8.91 4.02
CA PHE A 7 -3.89 -8.59 2.62
C PHE A 7 -4.39 -7.16 2.39
N ALA A 8 -5.05 -6.59 3.41
CA ALA A 8 -5.76 -5.32 3.28
C ALA A 8 -4.83 -4.08 3.22
N VAL A 9 -3.76 -4.04 4.01
CA VAL A 9 -2.90 -2.85 4.16
C VAL A 9 -2.24 -2.37 2.85
N GLY A 10 -2.01 -3.28 1.92
CA GLY A 10 -1.38 -2.94 0.64
C GLY A 10 -2.34 -2.39 -0.42
N ARG A 11 -3.63 -2.69 -0.33
CA ARG A 11 -4.62 -2.26 -1.33
C ARG A 11 -5.02 -0.79 -1.18
N LEU A 12 -5.15 -0.30 0.06
CA LEU A 12 -5.60 1.06 0.32
C LEU A 12 -4.62 2.13 -0.20
N CYS A 13 -3.32 1.90 -0.12
CA CYS A 13 -2.32 2.83 -0.66
C CYS A 13 -2.38 2.95 -2.19
N TYR A 14 -2.86 1.92 -2.91
CA TYR A 14 -2.90 1.91 -4.37
C TYR A 14 -4.23 2.40 -4.95
N CYS A 15 -5.38 2.06 -4.33
CA CYS A 15 -6.70 2.48 -4.80
C CYS A 15 -6.96 3.98 -4.67
N PHE A 16 -6.34 4.65 -3.69
CA PHE A 16 -6.50 6.09 -3.51
C PHE A 16 -5.85 6.94 -4.64
N ALA A 17 -5.03 6.33 -5.49
CA ALA A 17 -4.31 7.04 -6.55
C ALA A 17 -5.07 7.10 -7.90
N MET A 18 -6.17 6.36 -8.09
CA MET A 18 -6.74 6.16 -9.43
C MET A 18 -8.21 6.51 -9.64
N THR A 19 -8.91 7.11 -8.70
CA THR A 19 -10.29 7.59 -8.95
C THR A 19 -10.31 9.07 -9.24
N SER A 20 -10.17 9.40 -10.53
CA SER A 20 -10.68 10.66 -11.09
C SER A 20 -11.77 10.31 -12.11
N ALA A 21 -12.97 10.85 -11.87
CA ALA A 21 -14.13 10.97 -12.74
C ALA A 21 -14.98 9.72 -13.01
N SER A 22 -16.14 9.64 -12.37
CA SER A 22 -17.40 9.81 -13.11
C SER A 22 -18.59 10.04 -12.16
N ASN A 23 -19.34 11.05 -12.54
CA ASN A 23 -20.56 11.56 -11.99
C ASN A 23 -21.70 10.55 -12.26
N THR A 24 -22.35 9.99 -11.23
CA THR A 24 -23.70 9.42 -11.38
C THR A 24 -24.52 9.59 -10.09
N LYS A 25 -25.78 9.94 -10.28
CA LYS A 25 -26.81 10.33 -9.31
C LYS A 25 -27.13 9.22 -8.28
N PRO A 26 -27.70 9.62 -7.11
CA PRO A 26 -28.07 8.67 -6.08
C PRO A 26 -29.37 7.93 -6.43
N VAL A 27 -29.35 6.61 -6.29
CA VAL A 27 -30.55 5.75 -6.26
C VAL A 27 -30.76 5.33 -4.80
N ALA A 28 -31.94 5.66 -4.29
CA ALA A 28 -32.40 5.27 -2.97
C ALA A 28 -32.91 3.81 -3.01
N HIS A 29 -32.40 2.96 -2.15
CA HIS A 29 -33.11 1.75 -1.67
C HIS A 29 -32.78 1.47 -0.21
N GLY A 30 -33.84 1.15 0.53
CA GLY A 30 -33.95 1.13 1.96
C GLY A 30 -33.53 -0.18 2.64
N HIS A 31 -33.36 -0.02 3.95
CA HIS A 31 -33.49 -0.95 5.10
C HIS A 31 -32.68 -2.27 5.06
N GLU A 32 -31.72 -2.46 5.98
CA GLU A 32 -31.91 -2.87 7.37
C GLU A 32 -30.60 -3.08 8.12
N SER A 33 -30.69 -2.89 9.42
CA SER A 33 -29.74 -3.02 10.55
C SER A 33 -28.69 -1.93 10.67
N GLU A 34 -29.13 -0.81 11.21
CA GLU A 34 -28.33 0.24 11.84
C GLU A 34 -27.62 -0.35 13.09
N THR A 35 -26.33 -0.55 12.97
CA THR A 35 -25.47 -0.43 14.14
C THR A 35 -25.47 1.05 14.47
N GLU A 36 -26.22 1.43 15.49
CA GLU A 36 -26.36 2.80 15.99
C GLU A 36 -24.97 3.32 16.39
N ILE A 37 -24.31 3.96 15.42
CA ILE A 37 -23.11 4.74 15.70
C ILE A 37 -23.63 5.99 16.41
N ALA A 38 -23.41 6.07 17.72
CA ALA A 38 -23.73 7.26 18.50
C ALA A 38 -23.30 8.51 17.73
N PRO A 39 -24.18 9.52 17.55
CA PRO A 39 -23.84 10.71 16.77
C PRO A 39 -22.65 11.38 17.46
N LEU A 40 -21.50 11.40 16.76
CA LEU A 40 -20.38 12.25 17.15
C LEU A 40 -20.89 13.69 17.07
N ALA A 41 -21.24 14.25 18.20
CA ALA A 41 -21.62 15.64 18.33
C ALA A 41 -20.42 16.51 17.93
N GLY A 42 -20.41 16.96 16.68
CA GLY A 42 -19.40 17.88 16.18
C GLY A 42 -18.91 17.54 14.76
N GLY A 43 -19.48 18.17 13.74
CA GLY A 43 -18.99 18.06 12.36
C GLY A 43 -17.52 18.50 12.18
N ALA A 44 -16.97 19.29 13.10
CA ALA A 44 -15.61 19.80 13.03
C ALA A 44 -14.50 18.73 13.09
N PRO A 45 -14.49 17.70 13.96
CA PRO A 45 -13.47 16.66 13.95
C PRO A 45 -13.49 15.81 12.69
N LEU A 46 -14.66 15.43 12.20
CA LEU A 46 -14.79 14.67 10.96
C LEU A 46 -14.36 15.49 9.74
N ALA A 47 -14.68 16.78 9.71
CA ALA A 47 -14.23 17.68 8.66
C ALA A 47 -12.69 17.80 8.65
N ALA A 48 -12.05 17.88 9.82
CA ALA A 48 -10.60 17.93 9.92
C ALA A 48 -9.95 16.63 9.40
N ILE A 49 -10.51 15.48 9.74
CA ILE A 49 -10.07 14.18 9.20
C ILE A 49 -10.22 14.16 7.68
N GLY A 50 -11.36 14.57 7.13
CA GLY A 50 -11.58 14.64 5.69
C GLY A 50 -10.58 15.55 4.95
N GLN A 51 -10.26 16.71 5.53
CA GLN A 51 -9.22 17.60 5.01
C GLN A 51 -7.83 16.96 5.05
N ALA A 52 -7.48 16.29 6.15
CA ALA A 52 -6.22 15.56 6.28
C ALA A 52 -6.11 14.44 5.24
N MET A 53 -7.18 13.68 5.02
CA MET A 53 -7.25 12.65 3.97
C MET A 53 -7.02 13.24 2.58
N THR A 54 -7.62 14.39 2.27
CA THR A 54 -7.42 15.06 0.98
C THR A 54 -5.96 15.46 0.77
N ARG A 55 -5.31 16.05 1.79
CA ARG A 55 -3.89 16.40 1.74
C ARG A 55 -3.01 15.15 1.59
N MET A 56 -3.30 14.12 2.37
CA MET A 56 -2.55 12.85 2.33
C MET A 56 -2.66 12.20 0.95
N ARG A 57 -3.85 12.19 0.32
CA ARG A 57 -4.03 11.69 -1.04
C ARG A 57 -3.10 12.38 -2.04
N LEU A 58 -2.94 13.69 -1.94
CA LEU A 58 -2.03 14.45 -2.83
C LEU A 58 -0.56 14.06 -2.60
N LEU A 59 -0.13 13.85 -1.36
CA LEU A 59 1.24 13.43 -1.02
C LEU A 59 1.51 12.01 -1.51
N ILE A 60 0.57 11.08 -1.30
CA ILE A 60 0.64 9.70 -1.79
C ILE A 60 0.67 9.68 -3.32
N GLY A 61 -0.21 10.43 -3.98
CA GLY A 61 -0.25 10.52 -5.45
C GLY A 61 1.05 11.08 -6.05
N ARG A 62 1.74 11.96 -5.33
CA ARG A 62 3.08 12.45 -5.70
C ARG A 62 4.20 11.45 -5.41
N ARG A 63 3.89 10.33 -4.79
CA ARG A 63 4.86 9.28 -4.39
C ARG A 63 6.04 9.87 -3.60
N PHE A 64 5.72 10.78 -2.68
CA PHE A 64 6.68 11.61 -1.96
C PHE A 64 7.78 10.80 -1.26
N ILE A 65 7.44 9.77 -0.50
CA ILE A 65 8.40 8.92 0.23
C ILE A 65 9.35 8.22 -0.74
N GLY A 66 8.81 7.58 -1.79
CA GLY A 66 9.62 6.88 -2.79
C GLY A 66 10.59 7.81 -3.52
N ARG A 67 10.14 9.01 -3.88
CA ARG A 67 11.02 10.03 -4.51
C ARG A 67 12.12 10.49 -3.58
N MET A 68 11.82 10.65 -2.29
CA MET A 68 12.81 11.04 -1.29
C MET A 68 13.84 9.91 -1.09
N ALA A 69 13.38 8.66 -1.05
CA ALA A 69 14.25 7.50 -0.97
C ALA A 69 15.23 7.46 -2.15
N LEU A 70 14.73 7.54 -3.39
CA LEU A 70 15.58 7.54 -4.59
C LEU A 70 16.64 8.65 -4.60
N ARG A 71 16.28 9.85 -4.10
CA ARG A 71 17.24 10.96 -4.02
C ARG A 71 18.34 10.73 -2.99
N ARG A 72 18.02 10.10 -1.85
CA ARG A 72 18.99 9.85 -0.75
C ARG A 72 19.87 8.65 -1.04
N MET A 73 19.34 7.63 -1.71
CA MET A 73 20.05 6.39 -1.99
C MET A 73 21.03 6.50 -3.16
N GLU A 74 20.94 7.55 -3.98
CA GLU A 74 21.77 7.77 -5.18
C GLU A 74 21.88 6.52 -6.09
N THR A 75 20.83 5.69 -6.10
CA THR A 75 20.74 4.49 -6.91
C THR A 75 20.15 4.81 -8.28
N GLY A 76 20.51 4.02 -9.30
CA GLY A 76 19.88 4.09 -10.62
C GLY A 76 18.46 3.50 -10.67
N LEU A 77 17.82 3.28 -9.52
CA LEU A 77 16.46 2.72 -9.42
C LEU A 77 15.40 3.76 -9.77
N GLU A 78 14.30 3.26 -10.32
CA GLU A 78 13.09 4.01 -10.54
C GLU A 78 12.02 3.69 -9.48
N LEU A 79 10.97 4.52 -9.41
CA LEU A 79 9.85 4.28 -8.49
C LEU A 79 9.14 2.94 -8.76
N SER A 80 9.07 2.53 -10.03
CA SER A 80 8.52 1.23 -10.44
C SER A 80 9.32 0.04 -9.89
N ASP A 81 10.63 0.21 -9.75
CA ASP A 81 11.53 -0.82 -9.20
C ASP A 81 11.28 -1.01 -7.70
N ILE A 82 11.20 0.09 -6.96
CA ILE A 82 10.85 0.09 -5.53
C ILE A 82 9.49 -0.58 -5.31
N ASP A 83 8.50 -0.25 -6.13
CA ASP A 83 7.17 -0.84 -6.02
C ASP A 83 7.20 -2.35 -6.28
N ALA A 84 7.92 -2.80 -7.31
CA ALA A 84 8.04 -4.22 -7.63
C ALA A 84 8.70 -5.01 -6.49
N ILE A 85 9.82 -4.51 -5.94
CA ILE A 85 10.49 -5.15 -4.80
C ILE A 85 9.57 -5.16 -3.58
N GLY A 86 8.86 -4.05 -3.32
CA GLY A 86 7.90 -3.92 -2.23
C GLY A 86 6.72 -4.90 -2.33
N VAL A 87 6.18 -5.11 -3.53
CA VAL A 87 5.14 -6.12 -3.80
C VAL A 87 5.65 -7.50 -3.43
N ILE A 88 6.84 -7.89 -3.91
CA ILE A 88 7.40 -9.22 -3.65
C ILE A 88 7.62 -9.45 -2.15
N LYS A 89 8.15 -8.46 -1.42
CA LYS A 89 8.32 -8.56 0.04
C LYS A 89 6.99 -8.78 0.74
N ARG A 90 5.95 -8.02 0.34
CA ARG A 90 4.63 -8.05 0.99
C ARG A 90 3.91 -9.39 0.82
N ILE A 91 3.87 -9.92 -0.40
CA ILE A 91 3.09 -11.13 -0.70
C ILE A 91 3.93 -12.41 -0.67
N GLY A 92 5.25 -12.32 -0.80
CA GLY A 92 6.15 -13.47 -0.89
C GLY A 92 6.28 -14.29 0.40
N SER A 93 5.79 -13.77 1.55
CA SER A 93 5.66 -14.53 2.79
C SER A 93 4.41 -15.40 2.86
N GLN A 94 3.44 -15.19 1.96
CA GLN A 94 2.12 -15.83 1.99
C GLN A 94 1.87 -16.70 0.77
N GLN A 95 2.48 -16.37 -0.36
CA GLN A 95 2.29 -17.12 -1.62
C GLN A 95 3.50 -17.01 -2.53
N GLU A 96 3.58 -17.93 -3.50
CA GLU A 96 4.56 -17.84 -4.58
C GLU A 96 4.35 -16.61 -5.46
N VAL A 97 5.40 -15.85 -5.72
CA VAL A 97 5.34 -14.62 -6.51
C VAL A 97 5.91 -14.87 -7.91
N THR A 98 5.08 -14.64 -8.91
CA THR A 98 5.46 -14.68 -10.34
C THR A 98 5.52 -13.28 -10.94
N VAL A 99 6.09 -13.15 -12.13
CA VAL A 99 6.05 -11.90 -12.91
C VAL A 99 4.60 -11.45 -13.16
N GLY A 100 3.71 -12.39 -13.43
CA GLY A 100 2.27 -12.11 -13.62
C GLY A 100 1.64 -11.52 -12.37
N THR A 101 1.91 -12.11 -11.19
CA THR A 101 1.44 -11.60 -9.90
C THR A 101 1.94 -10.17 -9.65
N ILE A 102 3.21 -9.89 -9.98
CA ILE A 102 3.77 -8.53 -9.84
C ILE A 102 3.06 -7.53 -10.75
N ALA A 103 2.88 -7.88 -12.03
CA ALA A 103 2.21 -7.02 -13.01
C ALA A 103 0.76 -6.71 -12.61
N GLU A 104 0.02 -7.72 -12.14
CA GLU A 104 -1.33 -7.58 -11.60
C GLU A 104 -1.39 -6.64 -10.40
N GLN A 105 -0.52 -6.86 -9.41
CA GLN A 105 -0.45 -6.04 -8.20
C GLN A 105 -0.08 -4.58 -8.50
N LEU A 106 0.78 -4.36 -9.48
CA LEU A 106 1.17 -3.02 -9.93
C LEU A 106 0.18 -2.41 -10.93
N ARG A 107 -0.81 -3.17 -11.39
CA ARG A 107 -1.78 -2.78 -12.43
C ARG A 107 -1.08 -2.27 -13.70
N ILE A 108 -0.06 -3.00 -14.15
CA ILE A 108 0.69 -2.76 -15.37
C ILE A 108 0.55 -3.95 -16.32
N ASP A 109 0.85 -3.73 -17.60
CA ASP A 109 0.86 -4.83 -18.55
C ASP A 109 1.97 -5.86 -18.24
N PRO A 110 1.75 -7.16 -18.57
CA PRO A 110 2.71 -8.22 -18.26
C PRO A 110 4.08 -8.01 -18.92
N SER A 111 4.15 -7.34 -20.09
CA SER A 111 5.40 -7.09 -20.78
C SER A 111 6.25 -6.05 -20.04
N ARG A 112 5.60 -5.04 -19.46
CA ARG A 112 6.25 -4.06 -18.59
C ARG A 112 6.72 -4.71 -17.29
N GLY A 113 5.88 -5.54 -16.66
CA GLY A 113 6.25 -6.29 -15.47
C GLY A 113 7.48 -7.17 -15.71
N SER A 114 7.52 -7.87 -16.86
CA SER A 114 8.67 -8.70 -17.27
C SER A 114 9.96 -7.90 -17.40
N ARG A 115 9.90 -6.69 -17.98
CA ARG A 115 11.08 -5.80 -18.12
C ARG A 115 11.59 -5.34 -16.77
N ILE A 116 10.73 -4.82 -15.91
CA ILE A 116 11.10 -4.40 -14.55
C ILE A 116 11.78 -5.53 -13.79
N VAL A 117 11.19 -6.73 -13.80
CA VAL A 117 11.77 -7.89 -13.11
C VAL A 117 13.12 -8.28 -13.72
N ALA A 118 13.25 -8.28 -15.05
CA ALA A 118 14.51 -8.61 -15.73
C ALA A 118 15.63 -7.62 -15.36
N ASP A 119 15.32 -6.32 -15.33
CA ASP A 119 16.28 -5.28 -14.95
C ASP A 119 16.69 -5.39 -13.48
N LEU A 120 15.76 -5.67 -12.58
CA LEU A 120 16.05 -5.90 -11.16
C LEU A 120 16.86 -7.18 -10.90
N VAL A 121 16.63 -8.24 -11.68
CA VAL A 121 17.46 -9.45 -11.65
C VAL A 121 18.87 -9.14 -12.14
N LYS A 122 19.02 -8.40 -13.23
CA LYS A 122 20.33 -7.95 -13.75
C LYS A 122 21.10 -7.11 -12.73
N GLN A 123 20.40 -6.31 -11.94
CA GLN A 123 20.97 -5.51 -10.85
C GLN A 123 21.25 -6.33 -9.58
N GLY A 124 20.88 -7.61 -9.54
CA GLY A 124 21.06 -8.48 -8.39
C GLY A 124 20.12 -8.22 -7.21
N LEU A 125 19.07 -7.42 -7.40
CA LEU A 125 18.08 -7.09 -6.36
C LEU A 125 16.98 -8.13 -6.26
N LEU A 126 16.71 -8.84 -7.36
CA LEU A 126 15.81 -9.97 -7.44
C LEU A 126 16.56 -11.20 -7.97
N GLU A 127 16.01 -12.36 -7.69
CA GLU A 127 16.44 -13.64 -8.25
C GLU A 127 15.26 -14.45 -8.78
N ARG A 128 15.52 -15.30 -9.79
CA ARG A 128 14.55 -16.27 -10.27
C ARG A 128 14.76 -17.60 -9.58
N ALA A 129 13.67 -18.24 -9.18
CA ALA A 129 13.64 -19.56 -8.59
C ALA A 129 12.60 -20.44 -9.31
N ALA A 130 12.81 -21.76 -9.32
CA ALA A 130 11.79 -22.68 -9.76
C ALA A 130 10.74 -22.89 -8.65
N SER A 131 9.48 -23.01 -9.03
CA SER A 131 8.43 -23.42 -8.09
C SER A 131 8.69 -24.86 -7.62
N GLN A 132 8.46 -25.12 -6.36
CA GLN A 132 8.51 -26.47 -5.79
C GLN A 132 7.25 -27.29 -6.16
N GLU A 133 6.14 -26.61 -6.42
CA GLU A 133 4.86 -27.25 -6.75
C GLU A 133 4.73 -27.50 -8.26
N ASP A 134 5.22 -26.60 -9.09
CA ASP A 134 5.19 -26.71 -10.55
C ASP A 134 6.50 -26.12 -11.14
N GLY A 135 7.43 -27.02 -11.47
CA GLY A 135 8.75 -26.64 -12.02
C GLY A 135 8.70 -25.83 -13.33
N ARG A 136 7.52 -25.69 -13.96
CA ARG A 136 7.31 -24.82 -15.16
C ARG A 136 7.11 -23.35 -14.78
N ARG A 137 6.81 -23.06 -13.50
CA ARG A 137 6.56 -21.69 -13.00
C ARG A 137 7.87 -21.07 -12.54
N SER A 138 8.21 -19.94 -13.11
CA SER A 138 9.34 -19.11 -12.67
C SER A 138 8.89 -18.16 -11.58
N LEU A 139 9.42 -18.36 -10.38
CA LEU A 139 9.19 -17.50 -9.22
C LEU A 139 10.19 -16.37 -9.19
N VAL A 140 9.82 -15.30 -8.50
CA VAL A 140 10.67 -14.14 -8.25
C VAL A 140 10.81 -13.94 -6.73
N ARG A 141 12.05 -13.79 -6.27
CA ARG A 141 12.37 -13.58 -4.85
C ARG A 141 13.27 -12.35 -4.69
N VAL A 142 13.16 -11.72 -3.53
CA VAL A 142 14.04 -10.60 -3.16
C VAL A 142 15.36 -11.16 -2.62
N THR A 143 16.48 -10.71 -3.15
CA THR A 143 17.83 -11.05 -2.68
C THR A 143 18.17 -10.29 -1.39
N ASP A 144 19.33 -10.61 -0.77
CA ASP A 144 19.84 -9.82 0.35
C ASP A 144 20.11 -8.37 -0.02
N ALA A 145 20.58 -8.12 -1.25
CA ALA A 145 20.76 -6.76 -1.76
C ALA A 145 19.43 -6.03 -1.92
N GLY A 146 18.40 -6.70 -2.45
CA GLY A 146 17.04 -6.14 -2.53
C GLY A 146 16.42 -5.87 -1.15
N ARG A 147 16.69 -6.74 -0.16
CA ARG A 147 16.26 -6.49 1.24
C ARG A 147 16.89 -5.24 1.82
N LYS A 148 18.19 -5.02 1.60
CA LYS A 148 18.88 -3.80 2.04
C LYS A 148 18.25 -2.53 1.47
N VAL A 149 17.89 -2.54 0.17
CA VAL A 149 17.16 -1.42 -0.46
C VAL A 149 15.84 -1.15 0.26
N LEU A 150 15.06 -2.17 0.57
CA LEU A 150 13.80 -2.02 1.30
C LEU A 150 14.01 -1.49 2.73
N ASP A 151 15.03 -1.97 3.43
CA ASP A 151 15.36 -1.53 4.79
C ASP A 151 15.78 -0.06 4.81
N GLU A 152 16.51 0.40 3.79
CA GLU A 152 16.89 1.80 3.62
C GLU A 152 15.65 2.69 3.35
N ILE A 153 14.73 2.24 2.50
CA ILE A 153 13.45 2.93 2.26
C ILE A 153 12.64 3.06 3.56
N GLU A 154 12.57 1.98 4.34
CA GLU A 154 11.88 2.00 5.64
C GLU A 154 12.58 2.91 6.66
N ALA A 155 13.90 3.00 6.63
CA ALA A 155 14.65 3.94 7.46
C ALA A 155 14.33 5.40 7.08
N ILE A 156 14.30 5.71 5.79
CA ILE A 156 13.93 7.04 5.29
C ILE A 156 12.49 7.40 5.67
N LYS A 157 11.58 6.45 5.57
CA LYS A 157 10.18 6.61 5.98
C LYS A 157 10.06 6.90 7.48
N ARG A 158 10.76 6.13 8.33
CA ARG A 158 10.78 6.37 9.78
C ARG A 158 11.33 7.76 10.11
N GLU A 159 12.41 8.17 9.44
CA GLU A 159 12.98 9.51 9.62
C GLU A 159 11.98 10.60 9.24
N THR A 160 11.32 10.45 8.10
CA THR A 160 10.30 11.40 7.64
C THR A 160 9.13 11.51 8.63
N ILE A 161 8.70 10.40 9.21
CA ILE A 161 7.66 10.40 10.24
C ILE A 161 8.16 11.12 11.49
N ARG A 162 9.39 10.85 11.93
CA ARG A 162 9.99 11.51 13.10
C ARG A 162 10.10 13.02 12.90
N GLU A 163 10.53 13.47 11.72
CA GLU A 163 10.57 14.89 11.36
C GLU A 163 9.15 15.52 11.35
N ALA A 164 8.16 14.81 10.81
CA ALA A 164 6.79 15.29 10.74
C ALA A 164 6.10 15.36 12.13
N THR A 165 6.56 14.57 13.09
CA THR A 165 6.08 14.57 14.48
C THR A 165 7.03 15.30 15.43
N ALA A 166 7.99 16.07 14.90
CA ALA A 166 8.90 16.84 15.72
C ALA A 166 8.12 17.83 16.61
N GLY A 167 8.41 17.82 17.90
CA GLY A 167 7.71 18.65 18.89
C GLY A 167 6.43 18.05 19.46
N TRP A 168 6.01 16.87 19.01
CA TRP A 168 4.92 16.13 19.67
C TRP A 168 5.44 15.45 20.94
N SER A 169 4.57 15.26 21.94
CA SER A 169 4.90 14.42 23.08
C SER A 169 4.98 12.93 22.63
N ALA A 170 5.69 12.11 23.40
CA ALA A 170 5.76 10.68 23.13
C ALA A 170 4.35 10.04 23.21
N GLU A 171 3.51 10.52 24.13
CA GLU A 171 2.12 10.07 24.28
C GLU A 171 1.27 10.40 23.05
N ASP A 172 1.43 11.59 22.46
CA ASP A 172 0.71 11.99 21.25
C ASP A 172 1.14 11.15 20.04
N VAL A 173 2.43 10.86 19.90
CA VAL A 173 2.93 9.99 18.81
C VAL A 173 2.37 8.58 18.94
N GLU A 174 2.35 8.01 20.16
CA GLU A 174 1.79 6.69 20.43
C GLU A 174 0.28 6.67 20.17
N ALA A 175 -0.45 7.65 20.69
CA ALA A 175 -1.88 7.78 20.49
C ALA A 175 -2.24 7.93 19.02
N PHE A 176 -1.50 8.76 18.28
CA PHE A 176 -1.69 8.94 16.84
C PHE A 176 -1.43 7.63 16.08
N GLY A 177 -0.32 6.94 16.38
CA GLY A 177 -0.01 5.65 15.74
C GLY A 177 -1.14 4.64 15.93
N ARG A 178 -1.60 4.46 17.16
CA ARG A 178 -2.69 3.54 17.50
C ARG A 178 -4.03 3.95 16.83
N LEU A 179 -4.38 5.22 16.86
CA LEU A 179 -5.63 5.72 16.26
C LEU A 179 -5.59 5.68 14.74
N TYR A 180 -4.43 5.98 14.13
CA TYR A 180 -4.26 5.94 12.70
C TYR A 180 -4.36 4.51 12.15
N MET A 181 -3.75 3.53 12.84
CA MET A 181 -3.92 2.11 12.49
C MET A 181 -5.38 1.69 12.54
N ARG A 182 -6.08 1.98 13.64
CA ARG A 182 -7.52 1.67 13.78
C ARG A 182 -8.37 2.35 12.71
N PHE A 183 -8.03 3.57 12.33
CA PHE A 183 -8.72 4.30 11.26
C PHE A 183 -8.51 3.64 9.90
N THR A 184 -7.29 3.26 9.56
CA THR A 184 -6.98 2.58 8.29
C THR A 184 -7.66 1.21 8.20
N GLU A 185 -7.67 0.42 9.28
CA GLU A 185 -8.39 -0.86 9.35
C GLU A 185 -9.91 -0.68 9.12
N GLY A 186 -10.49 0.38 9.67
CA GLY A 186 -11.90 0.72 9.45
C GLY A 186 -12.20 1.07 7.99
N LEU A 187 -11.29 1.80 7.31
CA LEU A 187 -11.44 2.11 5.88
C LEU A 187 -11.28 0.87 5.00
N GLU A 188 -10.34 -0.01 5.32
CA GLU A 188 -10.14 -1.27 4.61
C GLU A 188 -11.37 -2.15 4.67
N ALA A 189 -11.97 -2.29 5.85
CA ALA A 189 -13.20 -3.06 6.03
C ALA A 189 -14.41 -2.47 5.25
N GLN A 190 -14.45 -1.15 5.06
CA GLN A 190 -15.47 -0.53 4.21
C GLN A 190 -15.20 -0.76 2.72
N PHE A 191 -13.95 -0.69 2.32
CA PHE A 191 -13.55 -0.93 0.94
C PHE A 191 -13.85 -2.38 0.51
N ASP A 192 -13.53 -3.36 1.36
CA ASP A 192 -13.81 -4.77 1.08
C ASP A 192 -15.32 -5.03 0.92
N ARG A 193 -16.17 -4.36 1.71
CA ARG A 193 -17.63 -4.43 1.56
C ARG A 193 -18.09 -3.84 0.24
N PHE A 194 -17.57 -2.69 -0.13
CA PHE A 194 -17.88 -2.03 -1.39
C PHE A 194 -17.53 -2.92 -2.61
N GLU A 195 -16.34 -3.53 -2.62
CA GLU A 195 -15.94 -4.45 -3.70
C GLU A 195 -16.84 -5.71 -3.77
N GLN A 196 -17.30 -6.22 -2.62
CA GLN A 196 -18.21 -7.35 -2.58
C GLN A 196 -19.59 -7.02 -3.15
N ASP A 197 -20.08 -5.80 -2.91
CA ASP A 197 -21.37 -5.33 -3.42
C ASP A 197 -21.34 -5.05 -4.93
N GLU A 198 -20.22 -4.54 -5.47
CA GLU A 198 -20.04 -4.36 -6.92
C GLU A 198 -19.92 -5.69 -7.69
N SER A 199 -19.54 -6.75 -7.01
CA SER A 199 -19.35 -8.08 -7.61
C SER A 199 -20.63 -8.94 -7.66
N ARG A 200 -21.76 -8.42 -7.13
CA ARG A 200 -23.09 -9.06 -7.12
C ARG A 200 -23.98 -8.53 -8.21
#